data_a4ef995bed34c28257a62de0b1035e41
#
_entry.id   a4ef995bed34c28257a62de0b1035e41
#
_cell.length_a   1.000
_cell.length_b   1.000
_cell.length_c   1.000
_cell.angle_alpha   90.00
_cell.angle_beta   90.00
_cell.angle_gamma   90.00
#
_symmetry.space_group_name_H-M   'P 1'
#
loop_
_entity.id
_entity.type
_entity.pdbx_description
1 polymer ?
#
loop_
_entity_poly.entity_id
_entity_poly.type
_entity_poly.pdbx_seq_one_letter_code
_entity_poly.pdbx_strand_id
1 'polypeptide(L)'
;MTRELNPAATAASRRRVVAAAAAVSGCALVVASAAPAAAHGSGHDRHTRYVALGDSYTAGPNIPTQVDANCARSDHNYPSLVAADRRGTVLKDVSCSGATTEEMWKAQGTNAPQLNAVQRDTDLVTVQIGGNDIGFSTIIGTCAKLSSTDLTGNPCQKYYTSSGSDQLVLNILNTAPKVTRVLRAIHAKAPHARVLVVGYPDLLPDDGSGCYPSVPFAAKDFAYLRDTGKRLNLMLRLVAGLNRAEYVDTYKPTVGHDMCKSPADRWIEPLQPASPAAPAHPNAKGEAVMAGAVLKRLEGRHGHGR
;
A
#
# COMPACT_ATOMS: atom_id res chain seq x y z
N MET A 1 -12.63 -19.34 66.50
CA MET A 1 -12.57 -18.12 67.34
C MET A 1 -13.05 -17.00 66.44
N THR A 2 -14.38 -16.74 66.34
CA THR A 2 -15.18 -15.85 67.23
C THR A 2 -14.59 -14.44 67.17
N ARG A 3 -15.23 -13.37 66.73
CA ARG A 3 -16.58 -12.80 66.96
C ARG A 3 -16.63 -11.47 66.22
N GLU A 4 -17.63 -11.17 65.51
CA GLU A 4 -18.92 -10.48 65.81
C GLU A 4 -18.82 -8.93 65.62
N LEU A 5 -19.62 -8.45 64.71
CA LEU A 5 -20.91 -7.76 64.75
C LEU A 5 -20.89 -6.27 65.13
N ASN A 6 -21.27 -5.46 64.18
CA ASN A 6 -22.41 -4.50 64.07
C ASN A 6 -22.88 -3.80 65.36
N PRO A 7 -23.63 -2.68 65.41
CA PRO A 7 -24.53 -2.10 64.40
C PRO A 7 -24.69 -0.53 64.40
N ALA A 8 -25.41 -0.10 63.38
CA ALA A 8 -26.37 0.99 63.24
C ALA A 8 -26.71 1.97 64.37
N ALA A 9 -26.89 3.23 63.98
CA ALA A 9 -27.88 4.13 64.62
C ALA A 9 -28.38 5.20 63.64
N THR A 10 -29.62 5.14 63.38
CA THR A 10 -30.57 6.10 62.81
C THR A 10 -30.72 7.36 63.66
N ALA A 11 -30.96 8.52 63.13
CA ALA A 11 -31.82 9.55 63.67
C ALA A 11 -32.39 10.54 62.68
N ALA A 12 -33.62 10.69 62.68
CA ALA A 12 -34.54 11.42 61.85
C ALA A 12 -34.71 12.89 62.24
N SER A 13 -35.37 13.62 61.36
CA SER A 13 -36.33 14.69 61.54
C SER A 13 -35.84 16.11 61.91
N ARG A 14 -36.17 17.10 61.04
CA ARG A 14 -37.30 18.01 61.32
C ARG A 14 -37.53 18.98 60.15
N ARG A 15 -38.79 18.97 59.76
CA ARG A 15 -39.39 19.97 58.82
C ARG A 15 -39.44 21.35 59.57
N ARG A 16 -39.17 22.42 58.78
CA ARG A 16 -39.80 23.72 59.06
C ARG A 16 -40.31 24.33 57.76
N VAL A 17 -41.62 24.45 57.68
CA VAL A 17 -42.37 25.23 56.70
C VAL A 17 -42.34 26.67 57.20
N VAL A 18 -41.99 27.61 56.39
CA VAL A 18 -42.36 29.03 56.52
C VAL A 18 -42.85 29.52 55.17
N ALA A 19 -44.11 29.85 55.16
CA ALA A 19 -44.76 30.62 54.09
C ALA A 19 -44.54 32.11 54.31
N ALA A 20 -44.35 32.88 53.26
CA ALA A 20 -45.00 34.17 53.07
C ALA A 20 -44.39 34.96 51.93
N ALA A 21 -45.21 35.37 51.13
CA ALA A 21 -45.60 36.70 50.59
C ALA A 21 -45.10 37.03 49.20
N ALA A 22 -46.08 37.19 48.34
CA ALA A 22 -46.00 37.71 47.00
C ALA A 22 -45.59 39.19 46.95
N ALA A 23 -44.68 39.52 46.06
CA ALA A 23 -44.52 40.87 45.53
C ALA A 23 -44.47 40.79 44.03
N VAL A 24 -45.51 41.30 43.39
CA VAL A 24 -45.60 41.47 41.92
C VAL A 24 -44.81 42.71 41.59
N SER A 25 -43.71 42.55 40.88
CA SER A 25 -43.02 43.62 40.21
C SER A 25 -42.85 43.22 38.74
N GLY A 26 -43.55 43.96 37.90
CA GLY A 26 -43.48 43.82 36.43
C GLY A 26 -42.08 44.17 35.95
N CYS A 27 -41.41 43.24 35.33
CA CYS A 27 -40.22 43.48 34.50
C CYS A 27 -40.58 43.17 33.05
N ALA A 28 -40.52 44.20 32.25
CA ALA A 28 -40.64 44.10 30.81
C ALA A 28 -39.58 43.11 30.25
N LEU A 29 -40.04 42.04 29.63
CA LEU A 29 -39.21 41.12 28.89
C LEU A 29 -38.74 41.80 27.61
N VAL A 30 -37.51 42.30 27.60
CA VAL A 30 -36.76 42.57 26.37
C VAL A 30 -36.34 41.23 25.78
N VAL A 31 -37.06 40.74 24.80
CA VAL A 31 -36.66 39.59 24.01
C VAL A 31 -35.54 40.06 23.07
N ALA A 32 -34.30 39.91 23.51
CA ALA A 32 -33.16 40.03 22.63
C ALA A 32 -33.16 38.78 21.74
N SER A 33 -33.60 38.91 20.49
CA SER A 33 -33.43 37.91 19.46
C SER A 33 -31.93 37.79 19.16
N ALA A 34 -31.27 36.82 19.82
CA ALA A 34 -29.94 36.38 19.42
C ALA A 34 -30.07 35.70 18.05
N ALA A 35 -29.71 36.43 16.99
CA ALA A 35 -29.50 35.84 15.68
C ALA A 35 -28.42 34.75 15.86
N PRO A 36 -28.61 33.53 15.31
CA PRO A 36 -27.53 32.54 15.31
C PRO A 36 -26.37 33.13 14.52
N ALA A 37 -25.24 33.38 15.19
CA ALA A 37 -23.99 33.65 14.51
C ALA A 37 -23.72 32.43 13.65
N ALA A 38 -23.94 32.55 12.35
CA ALA A 38 -23.43 31.57 11.39
C ALA A 38 -21.93 31.52 11.60
N ALA A 39 -21.46 30.49 12.31
CA ALA A 39 -20.06 30.13 12.32
C ALA A 39 -19.71 29.81 10.87
N HIS A 40 -19.21 30.81 10.16
CA HIS A 40 -18.45 30.58 8.93
C HIS A 40 -17.21 29.78 9.38
N GLY A 41 -17.38 28.47 9.49
CA GLY A 41 -16.28 27.56 9.52
C GLY A 41 -15.50 27.85 8.25
N SER A 42 -14.38 28.56 8.38
CA SER A 42 -13.33 28.57 7.38
C SER A 42 -12.93 27.10 7.19
N GLY A 43 -13.61 26.43 6.27
CA GLY A 43 -13.15 25.16 5.73
C GLY A 43 -11.78 25.44 5.16
N HIS A 44 -10.76 25.29 5.97
CA HIS A 44 -9.42 25.12 5.46
C HIS A 44 -9.53 23.90 4.57
N ASP A 45 -9.39 24.09 3.27
CA ASP A 45 -9.22 23.00 2.31
C ASP A 45 -8.02 22.16 2.81
N ARG A 46 -8.34 21.18 3.63
CA ARG A 46 -7.32 20.33 4.24
C ARG A 46 -6.79 19.43 3.14
N HIS A 47 -5.60 19.79 2.65
CA HIS A 47 -4.92 18.99 1.66
C HIS A 47 -4.60 17.60 2.24
N THR A 48 -4.90 16.55 1.48
CA THR A 48 -4.48 15.19 1.81
C THR A 48 -2.97 15.06 1.59
N ARG A 49 -2.20 14.82 2.64
CA ARG A 49 -0.76 14.56 2.56
C ARG A 49 -0.52 13.10 2.25
N TYR A 50 -0.14 12.83 1.03
CA TYR A 50 0.10 11.49 0.50
C TYR A 50 1.60 11.22 0.36
N VAL A 51 2.08 10.13 0.99
CA VAL A 51 3.46 9.63 0.85
C VAL A 51 3.44 8.31 0.12
N ALA A 52 4.20 8.21 -0.98
CA ALA A 52 4.40 6.96 -1.70
C ALA A 52 5.80 6.41 -1.42
N LEU A 53 5.83 5.17 -0.93
CA LEU A 53 7.03 4.39 -0.66
C LEU A 53 7.03 3.17 -1.59
N GLY A 54 8.21 2.74 -2.00
CA GLY A 54 8.26 1.52 -2.80
C GLY A 54 9.53 1.35 -3.61
N ASP A 55 9.48 0.33 -4.45
CA ASP A 55 10.52 -0.05 -5.38
C ASP A 55 10.22 0.45 -6.82
N SER A 56 10.76 -0.24 -7.83
CA SER A 56 10.59 0.12 -9.23
C SER A 56 9.16 0.02 -9.74
N TYR A 57 8.32 -0.82 -9.15
CA TYR A 57 6.91 -0.93 -9.52
C TYR A 57 6.07 0.24 -9.04
N THR A 58 6.60 1.01 -8.07
CA THR A 58 6.03 2.30 -7.67
C THR A 58 6.67 3.44 -8.44
N ALA A 59 7.99 3.35 -8.73
CA ALA A 59 8.74 4.43 -9.35
C ALA A 59 8.40 4.64 -10.85
N GLY A 60 8.05 3.59 -11.60
CA GLY A 60 7.75 3.67 -13.03
C GLY A 60 8.98 3.94 -13.89
N PRO A 61 10.04 3.09 -13.80
CA PRO A 61 11.30 3.33 -14.48
C PRO A 61 11.12 3.33 -16.00
N ASN A 62 11.81 4.26 -16.66
CA ASN A 62 11.79 4.52 -18.10
C ASN A 62 10.44 5.02 -18.66
N ILE A 63 9.41 5.20 -17.86
CA ILE A 63 8.19 5.89 -18.30
C ILE A 63 8.48 7.39 -18.35
N PRO A 64 8.25 8.11 -19.46
CA PRO A 64 8.39 9.56 -19.52
C PRO A 64 7.31 10.26 -18.66
N THR A 65 7.60 11.32 -17.91
CA THR A 65 8.87 11.99 -17.74
C THR A 65 9.54 11.50 -16.47
N GLN A 66 10.85 11.24 -16.54
CA GLN A 66 11.63 10.86 -15.35
C GLN A 66 11.96 12.10 -14.52
N VAL A 67 11.46 12.18 -13.30
CA VAL A 67 11.64 13.34 -12.38
C VAL A 67 12.73 13.12 -11.35
N ASP A 68 13.23 11.89 -11.21
CA ASP A 68 14.37 11.53 -10.37
C ASP A 68 15.17 10.43 -11.07
N ALA A 69 16.28 10.81 -11.70
CA ALA A 69 17.12 9.89 -12.46
C ALA A 69 17.81 8.85 -11.58
N ASN A 70 18.13 9.15 -10.32
CA ASN A 70 18.80 8.23 -9.41
C ASN A 70 17.87 7.08 -8.99
N CYS A 71 16.58 7.37 -8.85
CA CYS A 71 15.55 6.38 -8.53
C CYS A 71 14.82 5.85 -9.76
N ALA A 72 15.12 6.36 -10.95
CA ALA A 72 14.38 6.11 -12.17
C ALA A 72 12.87 6.29 -11.94
N ARG A 73 12.48 7.41 -11.31
CA ARG A 73 11.10 7.70 -10.94
C ARG A 73 10.44 8.62 -11.95
N SER A 74 9.26 8.20 -12.41
CA SER A 74 8.41 8.93 -13.34
C SER A 74 7.35 9.77 -12.63
N ASP A 75 6.92 10.87 -13.25
CA ASP A 75 5.71 11.62 -12.88
C ASP A 75 4.41 11.01 -13.44
N HIS A 76 4.53 9.90 -14.18
CA HIS A 76 3.43 9.11 -14.72
C HIS A 76 3.31 7.73 -14.08
N ASN A 77 3.89 7.55 -12.90
CA ASN A 77 3.74 6.37 -12.07
C ASN A 77 2.39 6.38 -11.32
N TYR A 78 1.96 5.25 -10.76
CA TYR A 78 0.64 5.17 -10.12
C TYR A 78 0.43 6.18 -8.99
N PRO A 79 1.43 6.55 -8.14
CA PRO A 79 1.22 7.56 -7.11
C PRO A 79 0.90 8.95 -7.68
N SER A 80 1.58 9.35 -8.75
CA SER A 80 1.35 10.62 -9.43
C SER A 80 -0.05 10.67 -10.04
N LEU A 81 -0.50 9.58 -10.66
CA LEU A 81 -1.84 9.46 -11.23
C LEU A 81 -2.93 9.50 -10.14
N VAL A 82 -2.71 8.83 -9.01
CA VAL A 82 -3.62 8.91 -7.84
C VAL A 82 -3.71 10.32 -7.30
N ALA A 83 -2.58 11.02 -7.18
CA ALA A 83 -2.56 12.40 -6.69
C ALA A 83 -3.26 13.36 -7.65
N ALA A 84 -3.10 13.18 -8.95
CA ALA A 84 -3.73 14.00 -9.98
C ALA A 84 -5.26 13.84 -9.99
N ASP A 85 -5.77 12.62 -9.78
CA ASP A 85 -7.21 12.33 -9.72
C ASP A 85 -7.88 12.91 -8.46
N ARG A 86 -7.17 12.95 -7.33
CA ARG A 86 -7.71 13.38 -6.04
C ARG A 86 -7.35 14.83 -5.74
N ARG A 87 -8.28 15.75 -6.05
CA ARG A 87 -8.11 17.19 -5.79
C ARG A 87 -7.66 17.46 -4.35
N GLY A 88 -6.74 18.40 -4.17
CA GLY A 88 -6.20 18.77 -2.86
C GLY A 88 -5.23 17.73 -2.29
N THR A 89 -4.74 16.78 -3.08
CA THR A 89 -3.68 15.85 -2.65
C THR A 89 -2.29 16.45 -2.89
N VAL A 90 -1.46 16.47 -1.85
CA VAL A 90 -0.05 16.83 -1.93
C VAL A 90 0.77 15.55 -1.83
N LEU A 91 1.36 15.13 -2.95
CA LEU A 91 2.17 13.92 -3.05
C LEU A 91 3.62 14.19 -2.65
N LYS A 92 4.16 13.31 -1.80
CA LYS A 92 5.59 13.11 -1.58
C LYS A 92 5.95 11.69 -1.98
N ASP A 93 6.38 11.53 -3.22
CA ASP A 93 6.86 10.24 -3.73
C ASP A 93 8.37 10.11 -3.49
N VAL A 94 8.76 9.05 -2.78
CA VAL A 94 10.16 8.71 -2.48
C VAL A 94 10.48 7.27 -2.87
N SER A 95 9.64 6.66 -3.72
CA SER A 95 9.91 5.36 -4.30
C SER A 95 11.19 5.37 -5.11
N CYS A 96 11.90 4.24 -5.14
CA CYS A 96 13.19 4.17 -5.80
C CYS A 96 13.42 2.79 -6.41
N SER A 97 13.78 2.74 -7.68
CA SER A 97 14.03 1.47 -8.37
C SER A 97 15.13 0.68 -7.68
N GLY A 98 14.90 -0.62 -7.51
CA GLY A 98 15.83 -1.52 -6.82
C GLY A 98 15.71 -1.52 -5.29
N ALA A 99 14.87 -0.64 -4.69
CA ALA A 99 14.71 -0.61 -3.25
C ALA A 99 14.21 -1.96 -2.69
N THR A 100 14.81 -2.37 -1.59
CA THR A 100 14.37 -3.45 -0.70
C THR A 100 13.73 -2.83 0.56
N THR A 101 13.30 -3.67 1.48
CA THR A 101 12.87 -3.17 2.80
C THR A 101 13.98 -2.46 3.57
N GLU A 102 15.26 -2.65 3.23
CA GLU A 102 16.36 -1.96 3.90
C GLU A 102 16.40 -0.46 3.61
N GLU A 103 16.06 -0.03 2.39
CA GLU A 103 16.04 1.37 1.97
C GLU A 103 14.93 2.19 2.65
N MET A 104 14.06 1.53 3.41
CA MET A 104 13.16 2.22 4.32
C MET A 104 13.93 2.94 5.45
N TRP A 105 15.08 2.41 5.88
CA TRP A 105 15.94 2.95 6.96
C TRP A 105 17.32 3.41 6.50
N LYS A 106 17.76 2.98 5.32
CA LYS A 106 19.06 3.32 4.76
C LYS A 106 18.92 4.21 3.54
N ALA A 107 19.90 5.05 3.30
CA ALA A 107 19.98 5.82 2.06
C ALA A 107 20.24 4.90 0.87
N GLN A 108 19.62 5.20 -0.27
CA GLN A 108 19.89 4.56 -1.54
C GLN A 108 20.63 5.57 -2.45
N GLY A 109 21.94 5.41 -2.56
CA GLY A 109 22.78 6.43 -3.19
C GLY A 109 22.64 7.78 -2.49
N THR A 110 22.20 8.81 -3.21
CA THR A 110 21.96 10.15 -2.68
C THR A 110 20.56 10.34 -2.08
N ASN A 111 19.67 9.37 -2.24
CA ASN A 111 18.31 9.46 -1.75
C ASN A 111 18.23 9.05 -0.28
N ALA A 112 17.59 9.88 0.52
CA ALA A 112 17.42 9.62 1.95
C ALA A 112 16.55 8.37 2.20
N PRO A 113 16.63 7.75 3.39
CA PRO A 113 15.76 6.65 3.77
C PRO A 113 14.28 6.99 3.52
N GLN A 114 13.54 6.09 2.88
CA GLN A 114 12.16 6.37 2.43
C GLN A 114 11.24 6.73 3.61
N LEU A 115 11.39 6.10 4.78
CA LEU A 115 10.60 6.43 5.97
C LEU A 115 10.78 7.84 6.50
N ASN A 116 11.83 8.58 6.05
CA ASN A 116 11.99 9.98 6.42
C ASN A 116 10.90 10.88 5.82
N ALA A 117 10.25 10.46 4.73
CA ALA A 117 9.14 11.19 4.13
C ALA A 117 7.85 11.08 4.95
N VAL A 118 7.67 10.02 5.75
CA VAL A 118 6.47 9.81 6.58
C VAL A 118 6.56 10.70 7.82
N GLN A 119 5.59 11.60 7.96
CA GLN A 119 5.48 12.56 9.06
C GLN A 119 4.19 12.33 9.86
N ARG A 120 4.10 12.91 11.06
CA ARG A 120 2.95 12.73 11.97
C ARG A 120 1.62 13.16 11.34
N ASP A 121 1.67 14.11 10.44
CA ASP A 121 0.54 14.71 9.73
C ASP A 121 0.30 14.10 8.34
N THR A 122 0.97 12.98 8.01
CA THR A 122 0.69 12.21 6.80
C THR A 122 -0.70 11.57 6.91
N ASP A 123 -1.54 11.76 5.90
CA ASP A 123 -2.91 11.24 5.86
C ASP A 123 -3.01 9.90 5.13
N LEU A 124 -2.20 9.71 4.08
CA LEU A 124 -2.18 8.52 3.23
C LEU A 124 -0.76 8.04 2.99
N VAL A 125 -0.55 6.74 3.12
CA VAL A 125 0.70 6.09 2.70
C VAL A 125 0.36 4.92 1.78
N THR A 126 0.98 4.86 0.60
CA THR A 126 1.09 3.62 -0.17
C THR A 126 2.49 3.06 -0.03
N VAL A 127 2.61 1.75 0.04
CA VAL A 127 3.89 1.04 0.05
C VAL A 127 3.81 -0.21 -0.82
N GLN A 128 4.72 -0.33 -1.79
CA GLN A 128 4.87 -1.51 -2.64
C GLN A 128 6.33 -1.94 -2.57
N ILE A 129 6.62 -3.00 -1.83
CA ILE A 129 7.97 -3.42 -1.45
C ILE A 129 8.03 -4.92 -1.19
N GLY A 130 9.20 -5.51 -1.38
CA GLY A 130 9.45 -6.91 -1.11
C GLY A 130 9.86 -7.72 -2.35
N GLY A 131 9.57 -7.22 -3.56
CA GLY A 131 9.99 -7.87 -4.80
C GLY A 131 11.51 -8.00 -4.91
N ASN A 132 12.25 -6.97 -4.54
CA ASN A 132 13.71 -7.02 -4.52
C ASN A 132 14.24 -7.81 -3.32
N ASP A 133 13.55 -7.83 -2.19
CA ASP A 133 13.92 -8.66 -1.03
C ASP A 133 13.93 -10.16 -1.34
N ILE A 134 12.99 -10.62 -2.19
CA ILE A 134 12.98 -12.03 -2.64
C ILE A 134 14.00 -12.31 -3.75
N GLY A 135 14.63 -11.28 -4.33
CA GLY A 135 15.64 -11.40 -5.38
C GLY A 135 15.09 -11.34 -6.80
N PHE A 136 14.07 -10.49 -7.07
CA PHE A 136 13.36 -10.42 -8.36
C PHE A 136 14.29 -10.44 -9.59
N SER A 137 15.24 -9.51 -9.69
CA SER A 137 16.15 -9.42 -10.85
C SER A 137 17.03 -10.67 -10.99
N THR A 138 17.50 -11.24 -9.88
CA THR A 138 18.30 -12.48 -9.87
C THR A 138 17.45 -13.66 -10.33
N ILE A 139 16.19 -13.75 -9.91
CA ILE A 139 15.27 -14.82 -10.32
C ILE A 139 15.05 -14.75 -11.83
N ILE A 140 14.69 -13.58 -12.36
CA ILE A 140 14.46 -13.37 -13.79
C ILE A 140 15.70 -13.74 -14.61
N GLY A 141 16.88 -13.22 -14.24
CA GLY A 141 18.14 -13.50 -14.95
C GLY A 141 18.56 -14.96 -14.88
N THR A 142 18.43 -15.60 -13.71
CA THR A 142 18.76 -17.02 -13.54
C THR A 142 17.84 -17.90 -14.37
N CYS A 143 16.52 -17.65 -14.32
CA CYS A 143 15.55 -18.46 -15.06
C CYS A 143 15.70 -18.29 -16.58
N ALA A 144 15.93 -17.08 -17.05
CA ALA A 144 16.21 -16.83 -18.46
C ALA A 144 17.48 -17.57 -18.95
N LYS A 145 18.55 -17.53 -18.16
CA LYS A 145 19.81 -18.24 -18.48
C LYS A 145 19.63 -19.76 -18.50
N LEU A 146 18.93 -20.31 -17.51
CA LEU A 146 18.73 -21.77 -17.40
C LEU A 146 17.80 -22.33 -18.46
N SER A 147 16.88 -21.50 -19.01
CA SER A 147 15.89 -21.95 -19.99
C SER A 147 16.55 -22.52 -21.25
N SER A 148 17.73 -22.03 -21.66
CA SER A 148 18.48 -22.55 -22.82
C SER A 148 18.92 -23.99 -22.65
N THR A 149 18.94 -24.55 -21.44
CA THR A 149 19.34 -25.92 -21.14
C THR A 149 18.23 -26.95 -21.33
N ASP A 150 16.97 -26.51 -21.20
CA ASP A 150 15.78 -27.37 -21.35
C ASP A 150 14.54 -26.48 -21.57
N LEU A 151 14.26 -26.12 -22.83
CA LEU A 151 13.16 -25.22 -23.20
C LEU A 151 11.77 -25.76 -22.89
N THR A 152 11.60 -27.07 -22.83
CA THR A 152 10.30 -27.73 -22.61
C THR A 152 10.06 -28.13 -21.16
N GLY A 153 11.12 -28.11 -20.36
CA GLY A 153 11.11 -28.52 -18.96
C GLY A 153 10.90 -27.41 -17.97
N ASN A 154 11.50 -27.57 -16.81
CA ASN A 154 11.46 -26.63 -15.69
C ASN A 154 12.83 -26.45 -15.01
N PRO A 155 13.87 -26.05 -15.77
CA PRO A 155 15.24 -25.94 -15.25
C PRO A 155 15.36 -24.89 -14.14
N CYS A 156 14.59 -23.80 -14.19
CA CYS A 156 14.56 -22.79 -13.16
C CYS A 156 13.96 -23.34 -11.84
N GLN A 157 12.82 -24.01 -11.90
CA GLN A 157 12.23 -24.65 -10.72
C GLN A 157 13.18 -25.68 -10.11
N LYS A 158 13.78 -26.56 -10.94
CA LYS A 158 14.75 -27.55 -10.48
C LYS A 158 15.93 -26.89 -9.74
N TYR A 159 16.43 -25.77 -10.26
CA TYR A 159 17.51 -25.01 -9.62
C TYR A 159 17.12 -24.54 -8.22
N TYR A 160 15.97 -23.85 -8.10
CA TYR A 160 15.53 -23.27 -6.82
C TYR A 160 15.00 -24.32 -5.81
N THR A 161 14.74 -25.56 -6.25
CA THR A 161 14.30 -26.66 -5.37
C THR A 161 15.38 -27.71 -5.13
N SER A 162 16.59 -27.56 -5.69
CA SER A 162 17.67 -28.54 -5.65
C SER A 162 18.16 -28.90 -4.24
N SER A 163 17.99 -28.02 -3.26
CA SER A 163 18.36 -28.23 -1.86
C SER A 163 17.31 -28.98 -1.03
N GLY A 164 16.24 -29.49 -1.65
CA GLY A 164 15.12 -30.15 -0.97
C GLY A 164 14.05 -29.21 -0.43
N SER A 165 14.27 -27.88 -0.53
CA SER A 165 13.29 -26.84 -0.20
C SER A 165 13.18 -25.84 -1.32
N ASP A 166 12.00 -25.27 -1.53
CA ASP A 166 11.81 -24.20 -2.50
C ASP A 166 12.39 -22.88 -1.95
N GLN A 167 13.54 -22.48 -2.50
CA GLN A 167 14.26 -21.29 -2.07
C GLN A 167 13.46 -20.00 -2.27
N LEU A 168 12.59 -19.93 -3.31
CA LEU A 168 11.77 -18.75 -3.54
C LEU A 168 10.66 -18.64 -2.48
N VAL A 169 10.09 -19.75 -2.05
CA VAL A 169 9.15 -19.77 -0.92
C VAL A 169 9.84 -19.30 0.36
N LEU A 170 11.07 -19.80 0.64
CA LEU A 170 11.84 -19.36 1.81
C LEU A 170 12.15 -17.86 1.76
N ASN A 171 12.53 -17.33 0.61
CA ASN A 171 12.77 -15.89 0.44
C ASN A 171 11.51 -15.06 0.75
N ILE A 172 10.33 -15.51 0.29
CA ILE A 172 9.05 -14.87 0.59
C ILE A 172 8.77 -14.90 2.10
N LEU A 173 8.94 -16.05 2.75
CA LEU A 173 8.74 -16.19 4.19
C LEU A 173 9.69 -15.31 5.00
N ASN A 174 10.95 -15.21 4.59
CA ASN A 174 11.95 -14.34 5.22
C ASN A 174 11.68 -12.84 4.99
N THR A 175 10.93 -12.49 3.95
CA THR A 175 10.54 -11.10 3.65
C THR A 175 9.35 -10.64 4.51
N ALA A 176 8.47 -11.54 4.92
CA ALA A 176 7.28 -11.20 5.72
C ALA A 176 7.58 -10.39 7.00
N PRO A 177 8.53 -10.78 7.88
CA PRO A 177 8.88 -9.99 9.06
C PRO A 177 9.49 -8.63 8.71
N LYS A 178 10.20 -8.50 7.59
CA LYS A 178 10.77 -7.24 7.12
C LYS A 178 9.66 -6.25 6.74
N VAL A 179 8.69 -6.68 5.92
CA VAL A 179 7.51 -5.86 5.55
C VAL A 179 6.69 -5.51 6.79
N THR A 180 6.50 -6.46 7.74
CA THR A 180 5.85 -6.19 9.02
C THR A 180 6.53 -5.03 9.77
N ARG A 181 7.86 -5.03 9.81
CA ARG A 181 8.64 -3.96 10.45
C ARG A 181 8.41 -2.62 9.75
N VAL A 182 8.36 -2.59 8.42
CA VAL A 182 8.05 -1.37 7.64
C VAL A 182 6.69 -0.81 8.04
N LEU A 183 5.63 -1.63 8.03
CA LEU A 183 4.27 -1.19 8.36
C LEU A 183 4.16 -0.65 9.79
N ARG A 184 4.80 -1.32 10.76
CA ARG A 184 4.85 -0.83 12.14
C ARG A 184 5.56 0.51 12.25
N ALA A 185 6.65 0.73 11.50
CA ALA A 185 7.36 2.01 11.48
C ALA A 185 6.51 3.12 10.86
N ILE A 186 5.77 2.85 9.78
CA ILE A 186 4.84 3.79 9.19
C ILE A 186 3.78 4.22 10.22
N HIS A 187 3.13 3.27 10.89
CA HIS A 187 2.11 3.57 11.92
C HIS A 187 2.69 4.30 13.14
N ALA A 188 3.93 4.01 13.52
CA ALA A 188 4.59 4.73 14.61
C ALA A 188 4.84 6.21 14.26
N LYS A 189 5.20 6.50 13.00
CA LYS A 189 5.47 7.86 12.51
C LYS A 189 4.18 8.62 12.19
N ALA A 190 3.20 7.96 11.59
CA ALA A 190 1.93 8.52 11.15
C ALA A 190 0.74 7.69 11.68
N PRO A 191 0.38 7.80 12.97
CA PRO A 191 -0.60 6.92 13.62
C PRO A 191 -2.02 7.04 13.07
N HIS A 192 -2.33 8.16 12.41
CA HIS A 192 -3.63 8.43 11.80
C HIS A 192 -3.67 8.18 10.30
N ALA A 193 -2.53 7.90 9.68
CA ALA A 193 -2.46 7.65 8.24
C ALA A 193 -3.24 6.39 7.85
N ARG A 194 -3.95 6.49 6.74
CA ARG A 194 -4.44 5.31 6.03
C ARG A 194 -3.26 4.68 5.29
N VAL A 195 -2.98 3.40 5.53
CA VAL A 195 -1.82 2.70 4.96
C VAL A 195 -2.31 1.63 4.00
N LEU A 196 -1.88 1.72 2.75
CA LEU A 196 -2.19 0.78 1.69
C LEU A 196 -0.92 0.02 1.27
N VAL A 197 -0.94 -1.30 1.37
CA VAL A 197 0.08 -2.17 0.78
C VAL A 197 -0.36 -2.52 -0.63
N VAL A 198 0.38 -2.07 -1.62
CA VAL A 198 0.08 -2.32 -3.04
C VAL A 198 0.75 -3.61 -3.47
N GLY A 199 -0.02 -4.53 -4.05
CA GLY A 199 0.50 -5.79 -4.59
C GLY A 199 1.22 -5.59 -5.93
N TYR A 200 1.85 -6.64 -6.42
CA TYR A 200 2.48 -6.66 -7.75
C TYR A 200 1.48 -7.12 -8.82
N PRO A 201 1.53 -6.56 -10.03
CA PRO A 201 0.64 -6.94 -11.13
C PRO A 201 0.94 -8.36 -11.65
N ASP A 202 0.09 -8.86 -12.53
CA ASP A 202 0.29 -10.12 -13.25
C ASP A 202 1.40 -9.96 -14.29
N LEU A 203 2.52 -10.64 -14.09
CA LEU A 203 3.70 -10.55 -14.99
C LEU A 203 3.67 -11.59 -16.11
N LEU A 204 3.06 -12.75 -15.85
CA LEU A 204 3.08 -13.93 -16.69
C LEU A 204 1.66 -14.49 -16.83
N PRO A 205 1.32 -15.16 -17.93
CA PRO A 205 -0.02 -15.67 -18.16
C PRO A 205 -0.60 -16.42 -16.97
N ASP A 206 -1.80 -16.02 -16.54
CA ASP A 206 -2.43 -16.55 -15.33
C ASP A 206 -2.78 -18.05 -15.44
N ASP A 207 -2.89 -18.57 -16.67
CA ASP A 207 -3.05 -19.99 -16.96
C ASP A 207 -1.72 -20.79 -16.93
N GLY A 208 -0.57 -20.09 -16.80
CA GLY A 208 0.76 -20.68 -16.81
C GLY A 208 1.29 -21.07 -18.18
N SER A 209 0.62 -20.65 -19.25
CA SER A 209 1.15 -20.81 -20.62
C SER A 209 2.42 -19.99 -20.84
N GLY A 210 3.26 -20.45 -21.74
CA GLY A 210 4.53 -19.78 -22.09
C GLY A 210 4.46 -18.99 -23.39
N CYS A 211 5.40 -18.08 -23.59
CA CYS A 211 5.52 -17.30 -24.81
C CYS A 211 6.99 -17.16 -25.29
N TYR A 212 7.77 -18.22 -25.15
CA TYR A 212 9.13 -18.25 -25.72
C TYR A 212 9.06 -18.01 -27.24
N PRO A 213 9.97 -17.22 -27.84
CA PRO A 213 11.14 -16.57 -27.26
C PRO A 213 10.88 -15.15 -26.69
N SER A 214 9.67 -14.60 -26.81
CA SER A 214 9.36 -13.22 -26.37
C SER A 214 9.68 -13.00 -24.88
N VAL A 215 9.39 -13.99 -24.06
CA VAL A 215 9.86 -14.10 -22.67
C VAL A 215 10.69 -15.39 -22.61
N PRO A 216 12.00 -15.32 -22.36
CA PRO A 216 12.91 -16.45 -22.51
C PRO A 216 12.92 -17.36 -21.29
N PHE A 217 11.76 -17.87 -20.89
CA PHE A 217 11.63 -18.89 -19.86
C PHE A 217 11.26 -20.25 -20.48
N ALA A 218 11.66 -21.32 -19.82
CA ALA A 218 11.27 -22.68 -20.21
C ALA A 218 9.78 -22.92 -19.96
N ALA A 219 9.16 -23.76 -20.77
CA ALA A 219 7.69 -23.88 -20.83
C ALA A 219 7.02 -24.11 -19.46
N LYS A 220 7.60 -24.98 -18.62
CA LYS A 220 7.02 -25.29 -17.30
C LYS A 220 7.42 -24.31 -16.20
N ASP A 221 8.44 -23.46 -16.44
CA ASP A 221 8.86 -22.43 -15.48
C ASP A 221 7.90 -21.22 -15.45
N PHE A 222 7.09 -21.00 -16.49
CA PHE A 222 6.07 -19.95 -16.48
C PHE A 222 5.10 -20.10 -15.31
N ALA A 223 4.54 -21.30 -15.13
CA ALA A 223 3.64 -21.58 -14.03
C ALA A 223 4.33 -21.42 -12.66
N TYR A 224 5.57 -21.89 -12.53
CA TYR A 224 6.34 -21.76 -11.29
C TYR A 224 6.60 -20.30 -10.91
N LEU A 225 7.01 -19.47 -11.87
CA LEU A 225 7.29 -18.04 -11.66
C LEU A 225 6.01 -17.23 -11.40
N ARG A 226 4.93 -17.51 -12.15
CA ARG A 226 3.60 -16.94 -11.89
C ARG A 226 3.15 -17.24 -10.45
N ASP A 227 3.25 -18.49 -10.02
CA ASP A 227 2.86 -18.91 -8.67
C ASP A 227 3.74 -18.27 -7.59
N THR A 228 5.01 -18.02 -7.89
CA THR A 228 5.90 -17.26 -7.00
C THR A 228 5.38 -15.84 -6.81
N GLY A 229 4.97 -15.15 -7.87
CA GLY A 229 4.35 -13.82 -7.80
C GLY A 229 3.04 -13.83 -6.99
N LYS A 230 2.19 -14.84 -7.21
CA LYS A 230 0.95 -15.02 -6.42
C LYS A 230 1.22 -15.25 -4.93
N ARG A 231 2.26 -16.04 -4.59
CA ARG A 231 2.67 -16.26 -3.19
C ARG A 231 3.21 -15.00 -2.54
N LEU A 232 4.00 -14.19 -3.27
CA LEU A 232 4.44 -12.89 -2.78
C LEU A 232 3.25 -11.98 -2.47
N ASN A 233 2.29 -11.87 -3.38
CA ASN A 233 1.08 -11.09 -3.18
C ASN A 233 0.22 -11.60 -2.01
N LEU A 234 0.13 -12.92 -1.82
CA LEU A 234 -0.54 -13.52 -0.68
C LEU A 234 0.13 -13.13 0.64
N MET A 235 1.46 -13.21 0.70
CA MET A 235 2.24 -12.78 1.87
C MET A 235 1.98 -11.30 2.18
N LEU A 236 2.05 -10.42 1.18
CA LEU A 236 1.79 -8.99 1.35
C LEU A 236 0.38 -8.72 1.87
N ARG A 237 -0.63 -9.42 1.34
CA ARG A 237 -2.03 -9.33 1.79
C ARG A 237 -2.18 -9.73 3.26
N LEU A 238 -1.59 -10.85 3.66
CA LEU A 238 -1.64 -11.34 5.04
C LEU A 238 -0.93 -10.38 6.00
N VAL A 239 0.27 -9.95 5.64
CA VAL A 239 1.05 -9.00 6.45
C VAL A 239 0.33 -7.66 6.58
N ALA A 240 -0.29 -7.15 5.52
CA ALA A 240 -1.10 -5.93 5.57
C ALA A 240 -2.23 -6.06 6.59
N GLY A 241 -3.05 -7.13 6.49
CA GLY A 241 -4.18 -7.38 7.39
C GLY A 241 -3.76 -7.51 8.86
N LEU A 242 -2.64 -8.18 9.13
CA LEU A 242 -2.09 -8.36 10.48
C LEU A 242 -1.49 -7.07 11.08
N ASN A 243 -1.20 -6.06 10.27
CA ASN A 243 -0.56 -4.81 10.69
C ASN A 243 -1.42 -3.57 10.44
N ARG A 244 -2.75 -3.67 10.48
CA ARG A 244 -3.70 -2.55 10.33
C ARG A 244 -3.53 -1.76 9.03
N ALA A 245 -3.02 -2.39 7.98
CA ALA A 245 -2.93 -1.85 6.63
C ALA A 245 -3.93 -2.55 5.71
N GLU A 246 -4.28 -1.88 4.61
CA GLU A 246 -5.18 -2.42 3.62
C GLU A 246 -4.38 -2.92 2.42
N TYR A 247 -4.72 -4.09 1.90
CA TYR A 247 -4.11 -4.60 0.68
C TYR A 247 -4.83 -4.08 -0.56
N VAL A 248 -4.08 -3.61 -1.54
CA VAL A 248 -4.57 -3.23 -2.88
C VAL A 248 -4.17 -4.33 -3.86
N ASP A 249 -5.15 -4.99 -4.44
CA ASP A 249 -4.93 -6.02 -5.44
C ASP A 249 -4.71 -5.38 -6.81
N THR A 250 -3.49 -5.43 -7.30
CA THR A 250 -3.12 -5.01 -8.66
C THR A 250 -2.94 -6.20 -9.59
N TYR A 251 -2.89 -7.43 -9.05
CA TYR A 251 -2.76 -8.65 -9.84
C TYR A 251 -4.03 -8.90 -10.67
N LYS A 252 -5.17 -9.00 -10.00
CA LYS A 252 -6.43 -9.35 -10.66
C LYS A 252 -6.82 -8.41 -11.80
N PRO A 253 -6.72 -7.07 -11.68
CA PRO A 253 -7.08 -6.17 -12.77
C PRO A 253 -6.10 -6.20 -13.96
N THR A 254 -4.90 -6.77 -13.79
CA THR A 254 -3.89 -6.88 -14.87
C THR A 254 -3.84 -8.25 -15.53
N VAL A 255 -4.63 -9.23 -15.06
CA VAL A 255 -4.73 -10.57 -15.68
C VAL A 255 -5.15 -10.43 -17.15
N GLY A 256 -4.37 -11.09 -18.03
CA GLY A 256 -4.57 -11.03 -19.47
C GLY A 256 -3.84 -9.87 -20.16
N HIS A 257 -3.03 -9.11 -19.44
CA HIS A 257 -2.20 -8.00 -19.95
C HIS A 257 -0.72 -8.17 -19.60
N ASP A 258 -0.30 -9.40 -19.40
CA ASP A 258 1.04 -9.83 -19.02
C ASP A 258 2.10 -9.65 -20.15
N MET A 259 3.34 -10.01 -19.83
CA MET A 259 4.48 -9.89 -20.75
C MET A 259 4.35 -10.69 -22.06
N CYS A 260 3.45 -11.69 -22.11
CA CYS A 260 3.24 -12.54 -23.27
C CYS A 260 2.23 -11.97 -24.26
N LYS A 261 1.53 -10.91 -23.92
CA LYS A 261 0.53 -10.30 -24.80
C LYS A 261 1.18 -9.45 -25.90
N SER A 262 0.41 -9.13 -26.93
CA SER A 262 0.85 -8.24 -28.01
C SER A 262 1.23 -6.85 -27.45
N PRO A 263 2.08 -6.07 -28.13
CA PRO A 263 2.40 -4.70 -27.71
C PRO A 263 1.18 -3.80 -27.52
N ALA A 264 0.08 -4.07 -28.23
CA ALA A 264 -1.16 -3.31 -28.10
C ALA A 264 -1.90 -3.62 -26.80
N ASP A 265 -1.82 -4.89 -26.34
CA ASP A 265 -2.66 -5.43 -25.27
C ASP A 265 -1.94 -5.53 -23.93
N ARG A 266 -0.61 -5.63 -23.94
CA ARG A 266 0.16 -5.79 -22.71
C ARG A 266 0.28 -4.49 -21.92
N TRP A 267 0.31 -4.63 -20.62
CA TRP A 267 0.55 -3.57 -19.66
C TRP A 267 1.85 -3.77 -18.88
N ILE A 268 2.43 -4.96 -19.02
CA ILE A 268 3.75 -5.31 -18.47
C ILE A 268 4.68 -5.59 -19.65
N GLU A 269 5.78 -4.86 -19.73
CA GLU A 269 6.75 -5.04 -20.80
C GLU A 269 7.61 -6.28 -20.58
N PRO A 270 7.95 -7.02 -21.64
CA PRO A 270 8.86 -8.17 -21.56
C PRO A 270 10.30 -7.73 -21.29
N LEU A 271 11.26 -8.71 -21.34
CA LEU A 271 12.67 -8.42 -21.10
C LEU A 271 13.29 -7.51 -22.17
N GLN A 272 12.65 -7.40 -23.33
CA GLN A 272 12.95 -6.42 -24.38
C GLN A 272 11.69 -5.55 -24.59
N PRO A 273 11.59 -4.41 -23.89
CA PRO A 273 10.43 -3.55 -23.97
C PRO A 273 10.20 -2.96 -25.36
N ALA A 274 8.95 -2.87 -25.79
CA ALA A 274 8.55 -2.16 -27.02
C ALA A 274 7.87 -0.81 -26.70
N SER A 275 7.45 -0.62 -25.45
CA SER A 275 6.95 0.66 -24.95
C SER A 275 7.92 1.20 -23.88
N PRO A 276 7.91 2.52 -23.63
CA PRO A 276 8.73 3.09 -22.55
C PRO A 276 8.39 2.50 -21.18
N ALA A 277 9.24 1.60 -20.73
CA ALA A 277 9.23 0.98 -19.38
C ALA A 277 10.55 0.22 -19.19
N ALA A 278 10.91 -0.12 -17.96
CA ALA A 278 12.01 -1.06 -17.72
C ALA A 278 11.60 -2.50 -18.09
N PRO A 279 12.56 -3.42 -18.35
CA PRO A 279 12.28 -4.82 -18.58
C PRO A 279 11.51 -5.47 -17.42
N ALA A 280 10.47 -6.24 -17.73
CA ALA A 280 9.59 -6.92 -16.77
C ALA A 280 8.84 -5.95 -15.81
N HIS A 281 8.56 -4.73 -16.24
CA HIS A 281 7.87 -3.71 -15.44
C HIS A 281 6.59 -3.21 -16.12
N PRO A 282 5.69 -2.60 -15.37
CA PRO A 282 4.54 -1.90 -15.92
C PRO A 282 4.96 -0.80 -16.90
N ASN A 283 4.23 -0.69 -18.00
CA ASN A 283 4.26 0.50 -18.86
C ASN A 283 3.21 1.53 -18.35
N ALA A 284 3.04 2.64 -19.07
CA ALA A 284 2.09 3.68 -18.66
C ALA A 284 0.65 3.18 -18.48
N LYS A 285 0.21 2.16 -19.27
CA LYS A 285 -1.10 1.53 -19.12
C LYS A 285 -1.17 0.72 -17.81
N GLY A 286 -0.11 -0.03 -17.50
CA GLY A 286 0.00 -0.79 -16.25
C GLY A 286 -0.06 0.11 -15.03
N GLU A 287 0.70 1.22 -15.04
CA GLU A 287 0.67 2.21 -13.96
C GLU A 287 -0.73 2.83 -13.79
N ALA A 288 -1.43 3.13 -14.88
CA ALA A 288 -2.80 3.68 -14.84
C ALA A 288 -3.79 2.69 -14.21
N VAL A 289 -3.68 1.39 -14.50
CA VAL A 289 -4.53 0.36 -13.90
C VAL A 289 -4.20 0.17 -12.41
N MET A 290 -2.93 0.22 -12.04
CA MET A 290 -2.51 0.19 -10.63
C MET A 290 -3.05 1.41 -9.88
N ALA A 291 -3.00 2.61 -10.47
CA ALA A 291 -3.63 3.82 -9.91
C ALA A 291 -5.14 3.62 -9.71
N GLY A 292 -5.84 3.08 -10.70
CA GLY A 292 -7.27 2.77 -10.61
C GLY A 292 -7.59 1.80 -9.46
N ALA A 293 -6.75 0.78 -9.23
CA ALA A 293 -6.90 -0.14 -8.11
C ALA A 293 -6.74 0.56 -6.75
N VAL A 294 -5.77 1.48 -6.63
CA VAL A 294 -5.58 2.31 -5.43
C VAL A 294 -6.78 3.22 -5.21
N LEU A 295 -7.24 3.95 -6.24
CA LEU A 295 -8.39 4.85 -6.17
C LEU A 295 -9.65 4.11 -5.72
N LYS A 296 -9.95 2.98 -6.35
CA LYS A 296 -11.08 2.11 -5.97
C LYS A 296 -11.01 1.68 -4.49
N ARG A 297 -9.81 1.37 -3.99
CA ARG A 297 -9.63 1.03 -2.57
C ARG A 297 -9.89 2.23 -1.66
N LEU A 298 -9.50 3.43 -2.09
CA LEU A 298 -9.73 4.67 -1.34
C LEU A 298 -11.21 5.02 -1.23
N GLU A 299 -12.01 4.76 -2.27
CA GLU A 299 -13.46 5.03 -2.31
C GLU A 299 -14.27 4.07 -1.45
N GLY A 300 -13.87 2.80 -1.36
CA GLY A 300 -14.65 1.72 -0.73
C GLY A 300 -14.96 1.88 0.77
N ARG A 301 -14.43 2.89 1.46
CA ARG A 301 -14.76 3.21 2.86
C ARG A 301 -15.84 4.28 3.04
N HIS A 302 -16.20 5.02 2.01
CA HIS A 302 -17.22 6.07 2.13
C HIS A 302 -18.66 5.51 2.08
N GLY A 303 -18.83 4.22 1.78
CA GLY A 303 -20.14 3.56 1.61
C GLY A 303 -20.73 2.90 2.88
N HIS A 304 -20.03 2.83 4.01
CA HIS A 304 -20.49 2.12 5.21
C HIS A 304 -20.81 3.04 6.40
N GLY A 305 -20.99 4.33 6.15
CA GLY A 305 -21.33 5.33 7.16
C GLY A 305 -22.60 6.13 6.79
N ARG A 306 -23.70 5.41 6.47
CA ARG A 306 -25.05 6.01 6.43
C ARG A 306 -26.02 5.07 7.10
#